data_27babc4beb9375abb17ff32fa23b2ea8
#
_entry.id   27babc4beb9375abb17ff32fa23b2ea8
#
_cell.length_a   1.000
_cell.length_b   1.000
_cell.length_c   1.000
_cell.angle_alpha   90.00
_cell.angle_beta   90.00
_cell.angle_gamma   90.00
#
_symmetry.space_group_name_H-M   'P 1'
#
loop_
_entity.id
_entity.type
_entity.pdbx_description
1 polymer ?
#
loop_
_entity_poly.entity_id
_entity_poly.type
_entity_poly.pdbx_seq_one_letter_code
_entity_poly.pdbx_strand_id
1 'polypeptide(L)'
;MNSARRQSYKENELAMPWDGPAAAEELRVRLPVWDLRRSKIARALQEEFAATWVACGAFEWVALGYLGVSSALIASFAENVAHPVMLIGLQVFVAAVILVLCRVEVHLASQVEQRQEGWEQAAKHGCPTFAQRWWHFWRHWYPHLFFLFCFEELGYLVHLISPGWKDAKLIAFDHWLTGVHPAVWLEQFATPARNELMQFAYLTYFLYLLVLGGILYYRRDWKGYWSVMTYSAVGYAIGYLIAILFPIESPWFAMAGTWHGELHGGACTAAINFIEHFGRVRGAAFPSEHVAGSFAALWGAWRHRRWLFWVMLPLVLCMCASTVWGRYHYVADVFGGMITGTVGYVIGRWVMRKRAEVDSRPLKVNPSRI
;
A
#
# COMPACT_ATOMS: atom_id res chain seq x y z
N MET A 1 -27.50 -30.35 -20.44
CA MET A 1 -26.83 -30.01 -19.17
C MET A 1 -26.07 -28.66 -19.30
N ASN A 2 -26.75 -27.52 -19.49
CA ASN A 2 -26.07 -26.25 -19.65
C ASN A 2 -26.90 -25.00 -19.31
N SER A 3 -28.01 -25.11 -18.62
CA SER A 3 -28.84 -23.95 -18.23
C SER A 3 -28.69 -23.52 -16.75
N ALA A 4 -28.30 -24.42 -15.88
CA ALA A 4 -28.17 -24.12 -14.43
C ALA A 4 -26.88 -23.36 -14.04
N ARG A 5 -25.85 -23.36 -14.89
CA ARG A 5 -24.59 -22.62 -14.60
C ARG A 5 -24.60 -21.15 -15.01
N ARG A 6 -25.58 -20.69 -15.77
CA ARG A 6 -25.68 -19.28 -16.18
C ARG A 6 -26.51 -18.42 -15.22
N GLN A 7 -27.34 -19.01 -14.39
CA GLN A 7 -28.16 -18.25 -13.45
C GLN A 7 -27.41 -17.86 -12.16
N SER A 8 -26.47 -18.69 -11.71
CA SER A 8 -25.66 -18.40 -10.51
C SER A 8 -24.66 -17.24 -10.68
N TYR A 9 -24.37 -16.83 -11.92
CA TYR A 9 -23.41 -15.76 -12.20
C TYR A 9 -24.04 -14.35 -12.23
N LYS A 10 -25.37 -14.24 -12.32
CA LYS A 10 -26.08 -12.96 -12.38
C LYS A 10 -26.48 -12.39 -11.02
N GLU A 11 -26.62 -13.23 -9.99
CA GLU A 11 -27.03 -12.75 -8.66
C GLU A 11 -25.88 -12.22 -7.80
N ASN A 12 -24.62 -12.48 -8.18
CA ASN A 12 -23.46 -11.93 -7.47
C ASN A 12 -22.95 -10.57 -8.01
N GLU A 13 -23.63 -9.98 -9.00
CA GLU A 13 -23.15 -8.75 -9.66
C GLU A 13 -23.56 -7.44 -8.98
N LEU A 14 -24.41 -7.48 -7.94
CA LEU A 14 -24.97 -6.24 -7.35
C LEU A 14 -24.73 -6.07 -5.85
N ALA A 15 -24.09 -7.01 -5.17
CA ALA A 15 -23.72 -6.80 -3.78
C ALA A 15 -22.44 -5.99 -3.70
N MET A 16 -22.55 -4.67 -3.66
CA MET A 16 -21.55 -3.83 -3.00
C MET A 16 -21.48 -4.31 -1.55
N PRO A 17 -20.28 -4.60 -0.97
CA PRO A 17 -20.16 -5.02 0.42
C PRO A 17 -20.29 -3.80 1.36
N TRP A 18 -21.39 -3.08 1.23
CA TRP A 18 -21.67 -1.88 1.97
C TRP A 18 -23.13 -1.87 2.39
N ASP A 19 -23.35 -2.35 3.61
CA ASP A 19 -24.63 -2.23 4.29
C ASP A 19 -24.73 -0.79 4.81
N GLY A 20 -25.50 0.02 4.11
CA GLY A 20 -25.68 1.45 4.27
C GLY A 20 -25.95 2.00 5.69
N PRO A 21 -26.86 2.97 5.88
CA PRO A 21 -27.10 3.70 7.13
C PRO A 21 -27.33 2.84 8.39
N ALA A 22 -27.78 1.60 8.26
CA ALA A 22 -27.97 0.66 9.37
C ALA A 22 -26.67 0.39 10.15
N ALA A 23 -25.51 0.27 9.46
CA ALA A 23 -24.22 0.06 10.11
C ALA A 23 -23.74 1.28 10.90
N ALA A 24 -24.10 2.50 10.47
CA ALA A 24 -23.78 3.73 11.21
C ALA A 24 -24.57 3.84 12.51
N GLU A 25 -25.81 3.35 12.55
CA GLU A 25 -26.65 3.34 13.73
C GLU A 25 -26.17 2.35 14.79
N GLU A 26 -25.58 1.25 14.35
CA GLU A 26 -25.01 0.21 15.21
C GLU A 26 -23.72 0.62 15.93
N LEU A 27 -22.87 1.44 15.29
CA LEU A 27 -21.67 1.97 15.93
C LEU A 27 -21.99 2.94 17.09
N ARG A 28 -23.19 3.54 17.10
CA ARG A 28 -23.66 4.34 18.26
C ARG A 28 -23.71 3.54 19.57
N VAL A 29 -23.81 2.21 19.50
CA VAL A 29 -24.00 1.35 20.68
C VAL A 29 -22.67 0.78 21.22
N ARG A 30 -21.57 0.84 20.45
CA ARG A 30 -20.35 0.07 20.76
C ARG A 30 -19.13 0.88 21.16
N LEU A 31 -19.15 2.19 21.07
CA LEU A 31 -18.04 2.99 21.57
C LEU A 31 -18.03 2.99 23.11
N PRO A 32 -16.87 2.81 23.78
CA PRO A 32 -16.80 2.93 25.20
C PRO A 32 -17.38 4.28 25.62
N VAL A 33 -18.39 4.24 26.45
CA VAL A 33 -19.12 5.42 26.93
C VAL A 33 -18.20 6.20 27.86
N TRP A 34 -17.34 7.03 27.28
CA TRP A 34 -16.84 8.18 28.02
C TRP A 34 -18.04 9.09 28.21
N ASP A 35 -18.31 9.52 29.42
CA ASP A 35 -19.52 10.25 29.84
C ASP A 35 -19.59 11.66 29.21
N LEU A 36 -19.55 11.73 27.91
CA LEU A 36 -19.78 12.92 27.06
C LEU A 36 -21.28 13.18 26.80
N ARG A 37 -22.17 12.55 27.58
CA ARG A 37 -23.63 12.62 27.38
C ARG A 37 -24.24 14.00 27.49
N ARG A 38 -23.48 15.05 27.85
CA ARG A 38 -24.06 16.36 28.19
C ARG A 38 -24.01 17.43 27.09
N SER A 39 -23.26 17.27 26.00
CA SER A 39 -23.21 18.30 24.96
C SER A 39 -23.69 17.80 23.59
N LYS A 40 -24.47 18.64 22.87
CA LYS A 40 -24.89 18.37 21.48
C LYS A 40 -23.67 18.17 20.56
N ILE A 41 -22.58 18.88 20.84
CA ILE A 41 -21.31 18.82 20.09
C ILE A 41 -20.67 17.42 20.24
N ALA A 42 -20.63 16.89 21.45
CA ALA A 42 -20.03 15.57 21.69
C ALA A 42 -20.80 14.44 20.98
N ARG A 43 -22.13 14.53 20.94
CA ARG A 43 -22.97 13.59 20.19
C ARG A 43 -22.72 13.70 18.68
N ALA A 44 -22.66 14.90 18.14
CA ALA A 44 -22.37 15.13 16.72
C ALA A 44 -20.97 14.59 16.34
N LEU A 45 -19.95 14.82 17.16
CA LEU A 45 -18.61 14.27 16.94
C LEU A 45 -18.60 12.75 16.98
N GLN A 46 -19.36 12.14 17.90
CA GLN A 46 -19.46 10.69 18.02
C GLN A 46 -20.19 10.07 16.82
N GLU A 47 -21.22 10.73 16.31
CA GLU A 47 -21.94 10.33 15.11
C GLU A 47 -21.05 10.43 13.86
N GLU A 48 -20.31 11.53 13.73
CA GLU A 48 -19.35 11.72 12.64
C GLU A 48 -18.20 10.71 12.69
N PHE A 49 -17.67 10.44 13.88
CA PHE A 49 -16.63 9.42 14.04
C PHE A 49 -17.14 8.02 13.65
N ALA A 50 -18.34 7.66 14.12
CA ALA A 50 -18.96 6.39 13.78
C ALA A 50 -19.21 6.26 12.27
N ALA A 51 -19.73 7.31 11.64
CA ALA A 51 -19.94 7.34 10.19
C ALA A 51 -18.63 7.24 9.40
N THR A 52 -17.57 7.89 9.88
CA THR A 52 -16.23 7.80 9.27
C THR A 52 -15.63 6.41 9.46
N TRP A 53 -15.81 5.81 10.63
CA TRP A 53 -15.36 4.43 10.90
C TRP A 53 -15.98 3.42 9.93
N VAL A 54 -17.26 3.55 9.67
CA VAL A 54 -17.97 2.71 8.70
C VAL A 54 -17.47 2.97 7.27
N ALA A 55 -17.21 4.23 6.93
CA ALA A 55 -16.75 4.64 5.60
C ALA A 55 -15.35 4.11 5.23
N CYS A 56 -14.46 3.95 6.23
CA CYS A 56 -13.08 3.51 6.01
C CYS A 56 -12.98 1.99 5.97
N GLY A 57 -12.40 1.45 4.90
CA GLY A 57 -12.06 0.04 4.78
C GLY A 57 -10.76 -0.33 5.51
N ALA A 58 -10.32 -1.57 5.34
CA ALA A 58 -9.09 -2.08 5.96
C ALA A 58 -7.83 -1.33 5.50
N PHE A 59 -7.78 -0.96 4.22
CA PHE A 59 -6.67 -0.19 3.65
C PHE A 59 -6.54 1.17 4.33
N GLU A 60 -7.64 1.90 4.45
CA GLU A 60 -7.65 3.25 5.03
C GLU A 60 -7.21 3.22 6.49
N TRP A 61 -7.62 2.22 7.26
CA TRP A 61 -7.18 2.10 8.65
C TRP A 61 -5.69 1.81 8.78
N VAL A 62 -5.12 1.01 7.87
CA VAL A 62 -3.67 0.80 7.81
C VAL A 62 -2.96 2.11 7.46
N ALA A 63 -3.45 2.83 6.44
CA ALA A 63 -2.88 4.09 6.01
C ALA A 63 -2.93 5.17 7.11
N LEU A 64 -4.10 5.37 7.72
CA LEU A 64 -4.27 6.31 8.82
C LEU A 64 -3.46 5.91 10.06
N GLY A 65 -3.37 4.60 10.34
CA GLY A 65 -2.52 4.07 11.42
C GLY A 65 -1.05 4.38 11.19
N TYR A 66 -0.55 4.18 9.97
CA TYR A 66 0.83 4.54 9.61
C TYR A 66 1.08 6.05 9.77
N LEU A 67 0.20 6.91 9.21
CA LEU A 67 0.33 8.36 9.36
C LEU A 67 0.30 8.80 10.82
N GLY A 68 -0.56 8.19 11.64
CA GLY A 68 -0.64 8.48 13.08
C GLY A 68 0.64 8.09 13.84
N VAL A 69 1.19 6.90 13.56
CA VAL A 69 2.45 6.44 14.16
C VAL A 69 3.61 7.32 13.69
N SER A 70 3.71 7.60 12.40
CA SER A 70 4.75 8.46 11.83
C SER A 70 4.67 9.87 12.40
N SER A 71 3.47 10.49 12.48
CA SER A 71 3.27 11.80 13.10
C SER A 71 3.71 11.81 14.57
N ALA A 72 3.37 10.76 15.33
CA ALA A 72 3.79 10.63 16.73
C ALA A 72 5.31 10.52 16.86
N LEU A 73 5.97 9.77 15.97
CA LEU A 73 7.44 9.69 15.93
C LEU A 73 8.07 11.04 15.58
N ILE A 74 7.55 11.75 14.57
CA ILE A 74 8.03 13.09 14.21
C ILE A 74 7.88 14.06 15.40
N ALA A 75 6.75 14.03 16.09
CA ALA A 75 6.54 14.89 17.26
C ALA A 75 7.47 14.55 18.42
N SER A 76 7.73 13.24 18.65
CA SER A 76 8.61 12.78 19.73
C SER A 76 10.09 13.07 19.50
N PHE A 77 10.52 13.18 18.24
CA PHE A 77 11.91 13.41 17.83
C PHE A 77 12.02 14.64 16.94
N ALA A 78 11.21 15.67 17.21
CA ALA A 78 11.10 16.85 16.37
C ALA A 78 12.42 17.61 16.15
N GLU A 79 13.35 17.52 17.08
CA GLU A 79 14.67 18.12 17.00
C GLU A 79 15.58 17.49 15.92
N ASN A 80 15.27 16.25 15.50
CA ASN A 80 16.05 15.51 14.52
C ASN A 80 15.55 15.73 13.08
N VAL A 81 14.51 16.52 12.87
CA VAL A 81 13.88 16.76 11.56
C VAL A 81 13.87 18.25 11.22
N ALA A 82 14.22 18.57 9.98
CA ALA A 82 14.35 19.97 9.54
C ALA A 82 13.01 20.76 9.64
N HIS A 83 11.87 20.16 9.35
CA HIS A 83 10.57 20.83 9.28
C HIS A 83 9.43 19.99 9.89
N PRO A 84 9.45 19.67 11.18
CA PRO A 84 8.51 18.73 11.80
C PRO A 84 7.04 19.16 11.69
N VAL A 85 6.76 20.45 11.88
CA VAL A 85 5.38 21.00 11.77
C VAL A 85 4.85 20.87 10.35
N MET A 86 5.68 21.11 9.35
CA MET A 86 5.30 20.99 7.94
C MET A 86 4.99 19.52 7.60
N LEU A 87 5.82 18.58 8.02
CA LEU A 87 5.63 17.15 7.76
C LEU A 87 4.36 16.64 8.44
N ILE A 88 4.14 16.94 9.73
CA ILE A 88 2.90 16.58 10.42
C ILE A 88 1.70 17.23 9.73
N GLY A 89 1.78 18.50 9.36
CA GLY A 89 0.72 19.21 8.63
C GLY A 89 0.38 18.53 7.29
N LEU A 90 1.38 18.05 6.57
CA LEU A 90 1.21 17.31 5.32
C LEU A 90 0.57 15.93 5.56
N GLN A 91 0.98 15.20 6.59
CA GLN A 91 0.36 13.92 6.98
C GLN A 91 -1.10 14.11 7.41
N VAL A 92 -1.41 15.16 8.18
CA VAL A 92 -2.79 15.52 8.55
C VAL A 92 -3.62 15.86 7.31
N PHE A 93 -3.04 16.60 6.36
CA PHE A 93 -3.70 16.91 5.09
C PHE A 93 -4.01 15.64 4.30
N VAL A 94 -3.04 14.72 4.15
CA VAL A 94 -3.24 13.43 3.46
C VAL A 94 -4.29 12.59 4.17
N ALA A 95 -4.27 12.51 5.50
CA ALA A 95 -5.28 11.83 6.29
C ALA A 95 -6.68 12.44 6.06
N ALA A 96 -6.79 13.77 6.04
CA ALA A 96 -8.05 14.46 5.75
C ALA A 96 -8.55 14.15 4.33
N VAL A 97 -7.66 14.11 3.32
CA VAL A 97 -8.03 13.72 1.96
C VAL A 97 -8.56 12.29 1.92
N ILE A 98 -7.90 11.33 2.58
CA ILE A 98 -8.38 9.94 2.68
C ILE A 98 -9.78 9.89 3.30
N LEU A 99 -10.00 10.59 4.40
CA LEU A 99 -11.30 10.62 5.08
C LEU A 99 -12.39 11.24 4.19
N VAL A 100 -12.09 12.34 3.49
CA VAL A 100 -13.02 12.96 2.54
C VAL A 100 -13.34 11.99 1.40
N LEU A 101 -12.35 11.29 0.84
CA LEU A 101 -12.57 10.29 -0.20
C LEU A 101 -13.53 9.19 0.27
N CYS A 102 -13.36 8.69 1.49
CA CYS A 102 -14.27 7.70 2.07
C CYS A 102 -15.69 8.24 2.28
N ARG A 103 -15.82 9.47 2.81
CA ARG A 103 -17.13 10.10 3.09
C ARG A 103 -17.91 10.39 1.82
N VAL A 104 -17.27 10.88 0.78
CA VAL A 104 -17.92 11.13 -0.51
C VAL A 104 -18.41 9.83 -1.15
N GLU A 105 -17.64 8.74 -1.07
CA GLU A 105 -18.10 7.45 -1.59
C GLU A 105 -19.38 6.97 -0.91
N VAL A 106 -19.44 7.05 0.42
CA VAL A 106 -20.65 6.73 1.20
C VAL A 106 -21.82 7.58 0.77
N HIS A 107 -21.61 8.91 0.65
CA HIS A 107 -22.67 9.82 0.24
C HIS A 107 -23.19 9.52 -1.16
N LEU A 108 -22.30 9.20 -2.11
CA LEU A 108 -22.69 8.81 -3.47
C LEU A 108 -23.44 7.48 -3.49
N ALA A 109 -23.01 6.49 -2.67
CA ALA A 109 -23.68 5.22 -2.55
C ALA A 109 -25.11 5.37 -1.98
N SER A 110 -25.28 6.17 -0.91
CA SER A 110 -26.61 6.42 -0.32
C SER A 110 -27.57 7.14 -1.28
N GLN A 111 -27.07 8.05 -2.12
CA GLN A 111 -27.88 8.68 -3.16
C GLN A 111 -28.36 7.68 -4.23
N VAL A 112 -27.55 6.68 -4.55
CA VAL A 112 -27.91 5.63 -5.49
C VAL A 112 -29.02 4.74 -4.90
N GLU A 113 -28.90 4.37 -3.62
CA GLU A 113 -29.93 3.58 -2.91
C GLU A 113 -31.26 4.33 -2.81
N GLN A 114 -31.26 5.59 -2.40
CA GLN A 114 -32.47 6.44 -2.36
C GLN A 114 -33.14 6.60 -3.74
N ARG A 115 -32.35 6.55 -4.82
CA ARG A 115 -32.88 6.54 -6.19
C ARG A 115 -33.39 5.15 -6.60
N GLN A 116 -32.91 4.06 -5.99
CA GLN A 116 -33.33 2.69 -6.30
C GLN A 116 -34.76 2.38 -5.81
N GLU A 117 -35.25 3.04 -4.78
CA GLU A 117 -36.68 2.95 -4.41
C GLU A 117 -37.62 3.49 -5.49
N GLY A 118 -37.11 4.29 -6.47
CA GLY A 118 -37.81 4.70 -7.69
C GLY A 118 -37.41 3.93 -8.96
N TRP A 119 -36.67 2.85 -8.84
CA TRP A 119 -35.82 2.27 -9.92
C TRP A 119 -36.52 1.36 -10.92
N GLU A 120 -37.71 0.86 -10.68
CA GLU A 120 -38.47 0.16 -11.76
C GLU A 120 -38.67 1.06 -13.00
N GLN A 121 -38.64 2.37 -12.82
CA GLN A 121 -38.73 3.35 -13.90
C GLN A 121 -37.37 3.91 -14.37
N ALA A 122 -36.35 3.95 -13.53
CA ALA A 122 -35.02 4.51 -13.86
C ALA A 122 -34.04 3.51 -14.49
N ALA A 123 -34.28 2.21 -14.40
CA ALA A 123 -33.44 1.16 -14.99
C ALA A 123 -33.34 1.26 -16.53
N LYS A 124 -34.14 2.10 -17.18
CA LYS A 124 -34.09 2.36 -18.63
C LYS A 124 -33.06 3.42 -19.04
N HIS A 125 -32.47 4.21 -18.12
CA HIS A 125 -31.64 5.37 -18.48
C HIS A 125 -30.34 5.58 -17.70
N GLY A 126 -29.84 4.61 -16.94
CA GLY A 126 -28.77 4.86 -15.96
C GLY A 126 -27.36 4.43 -16.32
N CYS A 127 -26.77 4.99 -17.38
CA CYS A 127 -25.29 4.95 -17.48
C CYS A 127 -24.67 5.88 -16.42
N PRO A 128 -23.67 5.45 -15.62
CA PRO A 128 -23.05 6.32 -14.62
C PRO A 128 -22.50 7.59 -15.27
N THR A 129 -22.74 8.74 -14.65
CA THR A 129 -22.27 10.04 -15.14
C THR A 129 -20.74 10.05 -15.23
N PHE A 130 -20.19 10.97 -16.04
CA PHE A 130 -18.73 11.17 -16.13
C PHE A 130 -18.12 11.43 -14.73
N ALA A 131 -18.76 12.24 -13.91
CA ALA A 131 -18.31 12.56 -12.56
C ALA A 131 -18.26 11.32 -11.65
N GLN A 132 -19.27 10.44 -11.71
CA GLN A 132 -19.28 9.18 -10.96
C GLN A 132 -18.16 8.24 -11.39
N ARG A 133 -17.90 8.12 -12.71
CA ARG A 133 -16.80 7.31 -13.25
C ARG A 133 -15.44 7.87 -12.85
N TRP A 134 -15.27 9.20 -12.94
CA TRP A 134 -14.07 9.91 -12.52
C TRP A 134 -13.79 9.71 -11.03
N TRP A 135 -14.82 9.87 -10.19
CA TRP A 135 -14.73 9.62 -8.75
C TRP A 135 -14.31 8.19 -8.45
N HIS A 136 -15.01 7.21 -9.05
CA HIS A 136 -14.72 5.80 -8.87
C HIS A 136 -13.29 5.44 -9.28
N PHE A 137 -12.78 6.05 -10.35
CA PHE A 137 -11.39 5.88 -10.74
C PHE A 137 -10.46 6.37 -9.63
N TRP A 138 -10.57 7.63 -9.21
CA TRP A 138 -9.66 8.17 -8.21
C TRP A 138 -9.78 7.49 -6.85
N ARG A 139 -10.96 7.07 -6.45
CA ARG A 139 -11.19 6.30 -5.22
C ARG A 139 -10.39 5.00 -5.19
N HIS A 140 -10.16 4.37 -6.33
CA HIS A 140 -9.37 3.14 -6.41
C HIS A 140 -7.89 3.40 -6.71
N TRP A 141 -7.52 4.50 -7.34
CA TRP A 141 -6.12 4.73 -7.75
C TRP A 141 -5.32 5.59 -6.77
N TYR A 142 -5.95 6.28 -5.82
CA TYR A 142 -5.23 7.06 -4.81
C TYR A 142 -4.27 6.23 -3.92
N PRO A 143 -4.47 4.89 -3.66
CA PRO A 143 -3.50 4.12 -2.89
C PRO A 143 -2.09 4.16 -3.48
N HIS A 144 -1.96 4.20 -4.82
CA HIS A 144 -0.66 4.30 -5.48
C HIS A 144 0.03 5.64 -5.22
N LEU A 145 -0.75 6.74 -5.21
CA LEU A 145 -0.24 8.07 -4.84
C LEU A 145 0.13 8.13 -3.35
N PHE A 146 -0.63 7.46 -2.51
CA PHE A 146 -0.33 7.34 -1.09
C PHE A 146 1.00 6.61 -0.84
N PHE A 147 1.25 5.50 -1.54
CA PHE A 147 2.52 4.78 -1.43
C PHE A 147 3.70 5.65 -1.87
N LEU A 148 3.56 6.35 -2.99
CA LEU A 148 4.58 7.29 -3.46
C LEU A 148 4.83 8.41 -2.45
N PHE A 149 3.77 9.01 -1.90
CA PHE A 149 3.87 10.02 -0.86
C PHE A 149 4.68 9.52 0.35
N CYS A 150 4.33 8.34 0.89
CA CYS A 150 5.02 7.78 2.05
C CYS A 150 6.49 7.46 1.75
N PHE A 151 6.81 7.02 0.54
CA PHE A 151 8.18 6.76 0.12
C PHE A 151 9.02 8.04 0.05
N GLU A 152 8.50 9.10 -0.57
CA GLU A 152 9.18 10.39 -0.66
C GLU A 152 9.37 11.04 0.71
N GLU A 153 8.35 10.95 1.58
CA GLU A 153 8.42 11.46 2.94
C GLU A 153 9.51 10.75 3.76
N LEU A 154 9.73 9.45 3.53
CA LEU A 154 10.73 8.66 4.24
C LEU A 154 12.13 9.27 4.16
N GLY A 155 12.45 9.96 3.04
CA GLY A 155 13.73 10.68 2.88
C GLY A 155 14.00 11.72 3.97
N TYR A 156 12.96 12.32 4.53
CA TYR A 156 13.07 13.27 5.65
C TYR A 156 13.11 12.59 7.01
N LEU A 157 12.76 11.30 7.10
CA LEU A 157 12.59 10.57 8.36
C LEU A 157 13.72 9.58 8.66
N VAL A 158 14.63 9.36 7.71
CA VAL A 158 15.68 8.33 7.81
C VAL A 158 16.51 8.43 9.08
N HIS A 159 16.87 9.63 9.53
CA HIS A 159 17.66 9.85 10.74
C HIS A 159 16.83 10.33 11.93
N LEU A 160 15.50 10.15 11.87
CA LEU A 160 14.60 10.60 12.92
C LEU A 160 14.93 10.01 14.30
N ILE A 161 15.25 8.71 14.36
CA ILE A 161 15.51 7.99 15.61
C ILE A 161 16.98 7.61 15.73
N SER A 162 17.60 7.16 14.64
CA SER A 162 18.95 6.59 14.68
C SER A 162 19.91 7.44 13.86
N PRO A 163 20.86 8.13 14.51
CA PRO A 163 21.89 8.88 13.78
C PRO A 163 22.89 7.94 13.12
N GLY A 164 23.35 8.31 11.93
CA GLY A 164 24.37 7.62 11.17
C GLY A 164 23.93 6.30 10.52
N TRP A 165 24.72 5.90 9.55
CA TRP A 165 24.44 4.78 8.67
C TRP A 165 24.80 3.43 9.31
N LYS A 166 24.04 2.40 8.99
CA LYS A 166 24.23 1.03 9.52
C LYS A 166 24.77 0.05 8.47
N ASP A 167 25.19 0.55 7.31
CA ASP A 167 25.64 -0.24 6.14
C ASP A 167 26.74 -1.25 6.47
N ALA A 168 27.67 -0.90 7.35
CA ALA A 168 28.74 -1.82 7.77
C ALA A 168 28.24 -3.18 8.27
N LYS A 169 27.03 -3.21 8.88
CA LYS A 169 26.43 -4.47 9.35
C LYS A 169 25.93 -5.33 8.19
N LEU A 170 25.35 -4.70 7.16
CA LEU A 170 24.84 -5.41 5.99
C LEU A 170 25.97 -5.85 5.07
N ILE A 171 27.01 -5.03 4.90
CA ILE A 171 28.24 -5.38 4.20
C ILE A 171 28.89 -6.63 4.85
N ALA A 172 28.99 -6.64 6.17
CA ALA A 172 29.54 -7.78 6.91
C ALA A 172 28.63 -9.03 6.78
N PHE A 173 27.30 -8.85 6.84
CA PHE A 173 26.36 -9.95 6.66
C PHE A 173 26.43 -10.55 5.25
N ASP A 174 26.41 -9.72 4.21
CA ASP A 174 26.51 -10.17 2.84
C ASP A 174 27.82 -10.91 2.58
N HIS A 175 28.94 -10.39 3.11
CA HIS A 175 30.23 -11.05 3.00
C HIS A 175 30.28 -12.39 3.76
N TRP A 176 29.69 -12.45 4.95
CA TRP A 176 29.56 -13.68 5.72
C TRP A 176 28.72 -14.74 4.98
N LEU A 177 27.64 -14.31 4.34
CA LEU A 177 26.70 -15.21 3.64
C LEU A 177 27.28 -15.76 2.35
N THR A 178 28.02 -14.94 1.58
CA THR A 178 28.41 -15.25 0.20
C THR A 178 29.91 -15.41 0.02
N GLY A 179 30.72 -15.06 1.01
CA GLY A 179 32.18 -15.06 0.93
C GLY A 179 32.79 -13.90 0.12
N VAL A 180 31.94 -13.05 -0.46
CA VAL A 180 32.34 -11.90 -1.30
C VAL A 180 31.44 -10.70 -0.98
N HIS A 181 31.70 -9.56 -1.63
CA HIS A 181 30.75 -8.46 -1.70
C HIS A 181 29.90 -8.62 -2.98
N PRO A 182 28.62 -9.05 -2.90
CA PRO A 182 27.87 -9.53 -4.06
C PRO A 182 27.78 -8.51 -5.19
N ALA A 183 27.50 -7.24 -4.88
CA ALA A 183 27.40 -6.19 -5.91
C ALA A 183 28.74 -5.92 -6.62
N VAL A 184 29.87 -5.99 -5.90
CA VAL A 184 31.22 -5.86 -6.50
C VAL A 184 31.57 -7.12 -7.30
N TRP A 185 31.28 -8.31 -6.76
CA TRP A 185 31.53 -9.57 -7.45
C TRP A 185 30.74 -9.69 -8.77
N LEU A 186 29.51 -9.21 -8.80
CA LEU A 186 28.67 -9.22 -10.01
C LEU A 186 29.20 -8.32 -11.11
N GLU A 187 29.98 -7.29 -10.78
CA GLU A 187 30.54 -6.34 -11.73
C GLU A 187 31.41 -7.01 -12.81
N GLN A 188 32.12 -8.10 -12.49
CA GLN A 188 32.93 -8.85 -13.46
C GLN A 188 32.10 -9.42 -14.63
N PHE A 189 30.79 -9.57 -14.45
CA PHE A 189 29.88 -10.06 -15.49
C PHE A 189 29.18 -8.90 -16.22
N ALA A 190 29.45 -7.64 -15.86
CA ALA A 190 28.78 -6.49 -16.44
C ALA A 190 29.16 -6.32 -17.92
N THR A 191 28.14 -6.38 -18.75
CA THR A 191 28.20 -5.96 -20.16
C THR A 191 26.98 -5.08 -20.44
N PRO A 192 27.03 -4.19 -21.45
CA PRO A 192 25.89 -3.33 -21.75
C PRO A 192 24.59 -4.10 -21.95
N ALA A 193 24.62 -5.25 -22.62
CA ALA A 193 23.44 -6.08 -22.86
C ALA A 193 22.90 -6.73 -21.57
N ARG A 194 23.78 -7.23 -20.69
CA ARG A 194 23.36 -7.81 -19.40
C ARG A 194 22.82 -6.74 -18.47
N ASN A 195 23.49 -5.57 -18.44
CA ASN A 195 23.00 -4.46 -17.65
C ASN A 195 21.61 -4.01 -18.13
N GLU A 196 21.39 -3.91 -19.43
CA GLU A 196 20.10 -3.54 -20.00
C GLU A 196 19.00 -4.54 -19.60
N LEU A 197 19.30 -5.86 -19.62
CA LEU A 197 18.38 -6.89 -19.16
C LEU A 197 18.06 -6.75 -17.66
N MET A 198 19.06 -6.48 -16.82
CA MET A 198 18.87 -6.29 -15.38
C MET A 198 18.07 -5.01 -15.09
N GLN A 199 18.33 -3.92 -15.81
CA GLN A 199 17.56 -2.69 -15.67
C GLN A 199 16.11 -2.86 -16.18
N PHE A 200 15.89 -3.63 -17.24
CA PHE A 200 14.55 -4.03 -17.64
C PHE A 200 13.84 -4.83 -16.52
N ALA A 201 14.51 -5.80 -15.91
CA ALA A 201 13.95 -6.56 -14.79
C ALA A 201 13.59 -5.64 -13.61
N TYR A 202 14.43 -4.66 -13.29
CA TYR A 202 14.15 -3.67 -12.26
C TYR A 202 12.92 -2.80 -12.61
N LEU A 203 12.79 -2.34 -13.85
CA LEU A 203 11.63 -1.56 -14.31
C LEU A 203 10.30 -2.31 -14.13
N THR A 204 10.30 -3.64 -14.20
CA THR A 204 9.07 -4.42 -14.03
C THR A 204 8.44 -4.24 -12.64
N TYR A 205 9.19 -3.82 -11.63
CA TYR A 205 8.67 -3.47 -10.31
C TYR A 205 7.48 -2.51 -10.38
N PHE A 206 7.63 -1.42 -11.13
CA PHE A 206 6.61 -0.38 -11.25
C PHE A 206 5.30 -0.88 -11.86
N LEU A 207 5.35 -2.03 -12.55
CA LEU A 207 4.19 -2.62 -13.22
C LEU A 207 3.42 -3.62 -12.34
N TYR A 208 4.04 -4.27 -11.35
CA TYR A 208 3.41 -5.38 -10.66
C TYR A 208 2.10 -5.00 -9.96
N LEU A 209 2.13 -3.96 -9.14
CA LEU A 209 0.94 -3.51 -8.42
C LEU A 209 -0.06 -2.83 -9.36
N LEU A 210 0.42 -2.07 -10.35
CA LEU A 210 -0.42 -1.40 -11.34
C LEU A 210 -1.16 -2.40 -12.22
N VAL A 211 -0.48 -3.43 -12.73
CA VAL A 211 -1.09 -4.45 -13.61
C VAL A 211 -2.06 -5.32 -12.82
N LEU A 212 -1.67 -5.80 -11.64
CA LEU A 212 -2.55 -6.60 -10.80
C LEU A 212 -3.77 -5.79 -10.36
N GLY A 213 -3.56 -4.57 -9.85
CA GLY A 213 -4.64 -3.64 -9.48
C GLY A 213 -5.55 -3.31 -10.66
N GLY A 214 -4.96 -3.02 -11.84
CA GLY A 214 -5.69 -2.76 -13.07
C GLY A 214 -6.57 -3.93 -13.52
N ILE A 215 -6.05 -5.17 -13.48
CA ILE A 215 -6.82 -6.37 -13.81
C ILE A 215 -7.98 -6.57 -12.83
N LEU A 216 -7.75 -6.40 -11.52
CA LEU A 216 -8.78 -6.53 -10.51
C LEU A 216 -9.85 -5.43 -10.66
N TYR A 217 -9.42 -4.19 -10.91
CA TYR A 217 -10.29 -3.04 -11.18
C TYR A 217 -11.15 -3.26 -12.43
N TYR A 218 -10.55 -3.62 -13.55
CA TYR A 218 -11.27 -3.86 -14.81
C TYR A 218 -12.28 -5.01 -14.67
N ARG A 219 -11.93 -6.06 -13.90
CA ARG A 219 -12.82 -7.18 -13.62
C ARG A 219 -13.83 -6.91 -12.51
N ARG A 220 -13.83 -5.71 -11.93
CA ARG A 220 -14.70 -5.30 -10.81
C ARG A 220 -14.57 -6.22 -9.59
N ASP A 221 -13.41 -6.82 -9.39
CA ASP A 221 -13.10 -7.62 -8.20
C ASP A 221 -12.62 -6.68 -7.07
N TRP A 222 -13.55 -5.91 -6.52
CA TRP A 222 -13.26 -4.89 -5.50
C TRP A 222 -12.66 -5.48 -4.24
N LYS A 223 -13.16 -6.64 -3.82
CA LYS A 223 -12.61 -7.36 -2.67
C LYS A 223 -11.16 -7.77 -2.91
N GLY A 224 -10.85 -8.30 -4.09
CA GLY A 224 -9.49 -8.63 -4.50
C GLY A 224 -8.61 -7.38 -4.55
N TYR A 225 -9.11 -6.30 -5.14
CA TYR A 225 -8.40 -5.03 -5.26
C TYR A 225 -7.99 -4.47 -3.89
N TRP A 226 -8.95 -4.27 -2.99
CA TRP A 226 -8.70 -3.73 -1.66
C TRP A 226 -7.87 -4.66 -0.79
N SER A 227 -7.99 -5.98 -0.99
CA SER A 227 -7.11 -6.94 -0.34
C SER A 227 -5.65 -6.73 -0.73
N VAL A 228 -5.36 -6.60 -2.03
CA VAL A 228 -4.00 -6.38 -2.53
C VAL A 228 -3.44 -5.04 -2.05
N MET A 229 -4.22 -3.96 -2.12
CA MET A 229 -3.80 -2.66 -1.60
C MET A 229 -3.50 -2.71 -0.10
N THR A 230 -4.33 -3.43 0.68
CA THR A 230 -4.09 -3.60 2.13
C THR A 230 -2.82 -4.41 2.41
N TYR A 231 -2.55 -5.48 1.64
CA TYR A 231 -1.33 -6.28 1.81
C TYR A 231 -0.07 -5.43 1.56
N SER A 232 -0.09 -4.65 0.48
CA SER A 232 1.00 -3.74 0.13
C SER A 232 1.17 -2.63 1.18
N ALA A 233 0.06 -2.03 1.64
CA ALA A 233 0.10 -0.98 2.65
C ALA A 233 0.72 -1.46 3.96
N VAL A 234 0.38 -2.67 4.43
CA VAL A 234 0.98 -3.26 5.64
C VAL A 234 2.47 -3.54 5.42
N GLY A 235 2.84 -4.12 4.26
CA GLY A 235 4.24 -4.41 3.92
C GLY A 235 5.10 -3.15 3.91
N TYR A 236 4.65 -2.12 3.20
CA TYR A 236 5.34 -0.83 3.14
C TYR A 236 5.40 -0.13 4.49
N ALA A 237 4.30 -0.09 5.25
CA ALA A 237 4.31 0.53 6.57
C ALA A 237 5.34 -0.11 7.51
N ILE A 238 5.45 -1.44 7.51
CA ILE A 238 6.46 -2.17 8.29
C ILE A 238 7.86 -1.81 7.79
N GLY A 239 8.09 -1.82 6.48
CA GLY A 239 9.38 -1.51 5.89
C GLY A 239 9.83 -0.09 6.21
N TYR A 240 8.97 0.91 6.02
CA TYR A 240 9.27 2.31 6.32
C TYR A 240 9.60 2.52 7.81
N LEU A 241 8.85 1.89 8.72
CA LEU A 241 9.17 1.96 10.16
C LEU A 241 10.52 1.31 10.49
N ILE A 242 10.86 0.20 9.83
CA ILE A 242 12.19 -0.43 9.97
C ILE A 242 13.28 0.49 9.43
N ALA A 243 13.08 1.15 8.27
CA ALA A 243 14.05 2.06 7.68
C ALA A 243 14.36 3.26 8.60
N ILE A 244 13.34 3.81 9.28
CA ILE A 244 13.50 4.87 10.28
C ILE A 244 14.34 4.38 11.49
N LEU A 245 14.17 3.13 11.91
CA LEU A 245 14.92 2.55 13.02
C LEU A 245 16.33 2.11 12.63
N PHE A 246 16.50 1.70 11.38
CA PHE A 246 17.73 1.09 10.88
C PHE A 246 18.13 1.67 9.53
N PRO A 247 18.62 2.93 9.50
CA PRO A 247 18.94 3.63 8.25
C PRO A 247 20.11 2.99 7.52
N ILE A 248 19.87 2.63 6.26
CA ILE A 248 20.84 2.02 5.33
C ILE A 248 20.89 2.84 4.06
N GLU A 249 22.10 3.26 3.70
CA GLU A 249 22.34 4.17 2.60
C GLU A 249 22.24 3.52 1.21
N SER A 250 22.60 2.31 1.08
CA SER A 250 22.73 1.42 -0.08
C SER A 250 24.20 1.21 -0.53
N PRO A 251 24.47 0.08 -1.22
CA PRO A 251 25.82 -0.19 -1.77
C PRO A 251 26.34 0.93 -2.67
N TRP A 252 25.45 1.55 -3.45
CA TRP A 252 25.81 2.63 -4.36
C TRP A 252 26.58 3.75 -3.66
N PHE A 253 26.17 4.15 -2.46
CA PHE A 253 26.80 5.21 -1.68
C PHE A 253 27.87 4.66 -0.74
N ALA A 254 27.53 3.68 0.08
CA ALA A 254 28.39 3.17 1.13
C ALA A 254 29.67 2.50 0.60
N MET A 255 29.63 2.00 -0.64
CA MET A 255 30.75 1.32 -1.30
C MET A 255 31.26 2.08 -2.53
N ALA A 256 31.01 3.39 -2.63
CA ALA A 256 31.32 4.20 -3.81
C ALA A 256 32.78 4.11 -4.27
N GLY A 257 33.73 3.90 -3.35
CA GLY A 257 35.17 3.77 -3.67
C GLY A 257 35.60 2.36 -4.14
N THR A 258 34.69 1.38 -4.21
CA THR A 258 35.04 -0.01 -4.55
C THR A 258 34.66 -0.41 -5.99
N TRP A 259 33.94 0.45 -6.71
CA TRP A 259 33.50 0.17 -8.07
C TRP A 259 34.64 0.32 -9.08
N HIS A 260 34.78 -0.65 -10.01
CA HIS A 260 35.80 -0.64 -11.04
C HIS A 260 35.30 0.04 -12.33
N GLY A 261 34.00 0.19 -12.53
CA GLY A 261 33.42 0.81 -13.71
C GLY A 261 31.96 1.21 -13.56
N GLU A 262 31.47 1.96 -14.53
CA GLU A 262 30.07 2.32 -14.64
C GLU A 262 29.25 1.21 -15.31
N LEU A 263 27.99 1.10 -14.93
CA LEU A 263 27.04 0.16 -15.53
C LEU A 263 26.40 0.81 -16.77
N HIS A 264 27.00 0.60 -17.93
CA HIS A 264 26.47 1.12 -19.19
C HIS A 264 25.38 0.23 -19.77
N GLY A 265 24.40 0.84 -20.47
CA GLY A 265 23.30 0.11 -21.12
C GLY A 265 22.56 1.00 -22.11
N GLY A 266 21.37 0.59 -22.50
CA GLY A 266 20.50 1.29 -23.47
C GLY A 266 19.33 2.03 -22.82
N ALA A 267 18.14 1.81 -23.36
CA ALA A 267 16.92 2.57 -23.01
C ALA A 267 16.44 2.29 -21.58
N CYS A 268 16.48 1.04 -21.10
CA CYS A 268 16.07 0.71 -19.75
C CYS A 268 17.03 1.31 -18.73
N THR A 269 18.34 1.26 -19.01
CA THR A 269 19.36 1.91 -18.18
C THR A 269 19.15 3.42 -18.11
N ALA A 270 18.86 4.08 -19.24
CA ALA A 270 18.58 5.52 -19.27
C ALA A 270 17.28 5.84 -18.48
N ALA A 271 16.24 5.03 -18.62
CA ALA A 271 14.98 5.20 -17.89
C ALA A 271 15.18 5.06 -16.36
N ILE A 272 15.94 4.06 -15.92
CA ILE A 272 16.23 3.88 -14.48
C ILE A 272 17.08 5.03 -13.97
N ASN A 273 18.14 5.43 -14.69
CA ASN A 273 18.96 6.57 -14.27
C ASN A 273 18.12 7.86 -14.13
N PHE A 274 17.14 8.06 -15.01
CA PHE A 274 16.19 9.17 -14.90
C PHE A 274 15.32 9.05 -13.64
N ILE A 275 14.73 7.88 -13.39
CA ILE A 275 13.88 7.64 -12.21
C ILE A 275 14.69 7.83 -10.92
N GLU A 276 15.89 7.25 -10.86
CA GLU A 276 16.78 7.34 -9.70
C GLU A 276 17.29 8.76 -9.45
N HIS A 277 17.44 9.57 -10.51
CA HIS A 277 17.87 10.96 -10.36
C HIS A 277 16.84 11.81 -9.58
N PHE A 278 15.54 11.54 -9.77
CA PHE A 278 14.47 12.31 -9.15
C PHE A 278 13.85 11.64 -7.91
N GLY A 279 13.86 10.31 -7.84
CA GLY A 279 13.11 9.54 -6.84
C GLY A 279 13.98 8.70 -5.92
N ARG A 280 15.32 8.86 -5.92
CA ARG A 280 16.18 8.10 -5.00
C ARG A 280 16.12 8.65 -3.59
N VAL A 281 15.57 7.87 -2.68
CA VAL A 281 15.60 8.16 -1.24
C VAL A 281 16.83 7.51 -0.62
N ARG A 282 17.81 8.34 -0.19
CA ARG A 282 18.99 7.89 0.52
C ARG A 282 18.61 7.50 1.95
N GLY A 283 18.93 6.27 2.35
CA GLY A 283 18.67 5.77 3.70
C GLY A 283 17.49 4.82 3.83
N ALA A 284 16.76 4.56 2.74
CA ALA A 284 15.64 3.64 2.68
C ALA A 284 16.00 2.29 2.01
N ALA A 285 17.26 1.85 2.11
CA ALA A 285 17.66 0.63 1.42
C ALA A 285 17.21 -0.64 2.16
N PHE A 286 17.13 -0.63 3.50
CA PHE A 286 16.72 -1.79 4.28
C PHE A 286 15.43 -1.56 5.06
N PRO A 287 14.46 -2.50 4.96
CA PRO A 287 14.38 -3.61 3.98
C PRO A 287 14.08 -3.07 2.58
N SER A 288 14.37 -3.85 1.52
CA SER A 288 14.07 -3.39 0.16
C SER A 288 12.57 -3.25 -0.07
N GLU A 289 12.10 -2.01 -0.26
CA GLU A 289 10.69 -1.72 -0.55
C GLU A 289 10.26 -2.22 -1.94
N HIS A 290 11.20 -2.25 -2.89
CA HIS A 290 10.98 -2.83 -4.21
C HIS A 290 10.63 -4.32 -4.10
N VAL A 291 11.36 -5.05 -3.27
CA VAL A 291 11.11 -6.47 -3.02
C VAL A 291 9.85 -6.66 -2.17
N ALA A 292 9.64 -5.84 -1.14
CA ALA A 292 8.46 -5.92 -0.28
C ALA A 292 7.14 -5.74 -1.06
N GLY A 293 7.06 -4.68 -1.87
CA GLY A 293 5.90 -4.42 -2.73
C GLY A 293 5.68 -5.50 -3.77
N SER A 294 6.76 -6.02 -4.39
CA SER A 294 6.70 -7.12 -5.36
C SER A 294 6.18 -8.41 -4.73
N PHE A 295 6.64 -8.76 -3.52
CA PHE A 295 6.16 -9.97 -2.82
C PHE A 295 4.72 -9.82 -2.32
N ALA A 296 4.32 -8.65 -1.83
CA ALA A 296 2.93 -8.39 -1.49
C ALA A 296 2.01 -8.54 -2.71
N ALA A 297 2.40 -7.98 -3.86
CA ALA A 297 1.69 -8.14 -5.13
C ALA A 297 1.70 -9.59 -5.62
N LEU A 298 2.81 -10.30 -5.50
CA LEU A 298 2.97 -11.71 -5.90
C LEU A 298 2.01 -12.61 -5.10
N TRP A 299 1.96 -12.46 -3.77
CA TRP A 299 1.01 -13.18 -2.92
C TRP A 299 -0.45 -12.77 -3.19
N GLY A 300 -0.68 -11.50 -3.53
CA GLY A 300 -1.96 -11.01 -4.01
C GLY A 300 -2.39 -11.69 -5.31
N ALA A 301 -1.48 -11.82 -6.29
CA ALA A 301 -1.71 -12.54 -7.53
C ALA A 301 -1.97 -14.04 -7.27
N TRP A 302 -1.19 -14.69 -6.40
CA TRP A 302 -1.44 -16.07 -5.97
C TRP A 302 -2.87 -16.29 -5.44
N ARG A 303 -3.37 -15.33 -4.68
CA ARG A 303 -4.68 -15.43 -4.05
C ARG A 303 -5.85 -15.16 -5.01
N HIS A 304 -5.69 -14.18 -5.91
CA HIS A 304 -6.78 -13.64 -6.70
C HIS A 304 -6.66 -13.94 -8.20
N ARG A 305 -5.45 -14.13 -8.74
CA ARG A 305 -5.19 -14.33 -10.18
C ARG A 305 -3.98 -15.25 -10.38
N ARG A 306 -4.15 -16.55 -10.15
CA ARG A 306 -3.07 -17.55 -10.16
C ARG A 306 -2.24 -17.58 -11.43
N TRP A 307 -2.83 -17.35 -12.58
CA TRP A 307 -2.08 -17.30 -13.84
C TRP A 307 -1.07 -16.16 -13.83
N LEU A 308 -1.47 -15.00 -13.30
CA LEU A 308 -0.59 -13.83 -13.20
C LEU A 308 0.55 -14.06 -12.20
N PHE A 309 0.30 -14.82 -11.12
CA PHE A 309 1.37 -15.23 -10.20
C PHE A 309 2.49 -15.94 -10.93
N TRP A 310 2.18 -16.92 -11.81
CA TRP A 310 3.20 -17.67 -12.54
C TRP A 310 3.93 -16.83 -13.59
N VAL A 311 3.31 -15.80 -14.14
CA VAL A 311 3.96 -14.82 -15.02
C VAL A 311 4.85 -13.88 -14.20
N MET A 312 4.38 -13.39 -13.06
CA MET A 312 5.13 -12.45 -12.22
C MET A 312 6.31 -13.11 -11.50
N LEU A 313 6.20 -14.36 -11.09
CA LEU A 313 7.21 -15.03 -10.28
C LEU A 313 8.63 -14.97 -10.88
N PRO A 314 8.88 -15.38 -12.12
CA PRO A 314 10.22 -15.26 -12.71
C PRO A 314 10.67 -13.80 -12.83
N LEU A 315 9.78 -12.88 -13.16
CA LEU A 315 10.10 -11.45 -13.26
C LEU A 315 10.49 -10.86 -11.90
N VAL A 316 9.74 -11.21 -10.84
CA VAL A 316 10.05 -10.78 -9.46
C VAL A 316 11.40 -11.33 -9.00
N LEU A 317 11.72 -12.60 -9.31
CA LEU A 317 13.03 -13.18 -8.98
C LEU A 317 14.16 -12.49 -9.74
N CYS A 318 13.97 -12.20 -11.03
CA CYS A 318 14.94 -11.41 -11.81
C CYS A 318 15.06 -9.97 -11.27
N MET A 319 13.97 -9.36 -10.87
CA MET A 319 13.97 -8.03 -10.24
C MET A 319 14.75 -8.04 -8.92
N CYS A 320 14.57 -9.06 -8.07
CA CYS A 320 15.38 -9.22 -6.85
C CYS A 320 16.89 -9.28 -7.15
N ALA A 321 17.29 -10.04 -8.16
CA ALA A 321 18.69 -10.10 -8.58
C ALA A 321 19.16 -8.74 -9.15
N SER A 322 18.30 -8.05 -9.89
CA SER A 322 18.62 -6.76 -10.50
C SER A 322 18.86 -5.64 -9.48
N THR A 323 18.22 -5.70 -8.30
CA THR A 323 18.46 -4.72 -7.23
C THR A 323 19.88 -4.78 -6.68
N VAL A 324 20.44 -5.99 -6.57
CA VAL A 324 21.84 -6.21 -6.16
C VAL A 324 22.79 -5.87 -7.30
N TRP A 325 22.46 -6.29 -8.54
CA TRP A 325 23.21 -5.97 -9.74
C TRP A 325 23.41 -4.46 -9.94
N GLY A 326 22.31 -3.71 -9.80
CA GLY A 326 22.29 -2.26 -9.96
C GLY A 326 22.92 -1.48 -8.80
N ARG A 327 23.46 -2.16 -7.77
CA ARG A 327 24.05 -1.56 -6.56
C ARG A 327 23.04 -0.81 -5.70
N TYR A 328 21.73 -1.08 -5.89
CA TYR A 328 20.66 -0.41 -5.16
C TYR A 328 20.47 -1.01 -3.76
N HIS A 329 20.66 -2.33 -3.64
CA HIS A 329 20.41 -3.08 -2.41
C HIS A 329 21.49 -4.09 -2.10
N TYR A 330 21.69 -4.36 -0.81
CA TYR A 330 22.40 -5.54 -0.31
C TYR A 330 21.53 -6.80 -0.48
N VAL A 331 22.15 -7.98 -0.47
CA VAL A 331 21.38 -9.26 -0.45
C VAL A 331 20.53 -9.35 0.81
N ALA A 332 21.04 -8.85 1.94
CA ALA A 332 20.27 -8.71 3.18
C ALA A 332 18.97 -7.90 3.01
N ASP A 333 19.02 -6.79 2.24
CA ASP A 333 17.84 -5.95 1.97
C ASP A 333 16.77 -6.72 1.20
N VAL A 334 17.22 -7.55 0.23
CA VAL A 334 16.32 -8.42 -0.57
C VAL A 334 15.60 -9.41 0.33
N PHE A 335 16.33 -10.11 1.23
CA PHE A 335 15.69 -11.01 2.20
C PHE A 335 14.74 -10.25 3.14
N GLY A 336 15.17 -9.09 3.63
CA GLY A 336 14.32 -8.21 4.45
C GLY A 336 13.02 -7.85 3.72
N GLY A 337 13.10 -7.45 2.45
CA GLY A 337 11.96 -7.14 1.61
C GLY A 337 11.03 -8.35 1.35
N MET A 338 11.59 -9.55 1.10
CA MET A 338 10.79 -10.78 0.98
C MET A 338 9.98 -11.06 2.25
N ILE A 339 10.62 -10.88 3.41
CA ILE A 339 9.98 -11.08 4.72
C ILE A 339 8.87 -10.03 4.92
N THR A 340 9.18 -8.74 4.76
CA THR A 340 8.20 -7.66 4.99
C THR A 340 7.02 -7.74 4.03
N GLY A 341 7.23 -8.03 2.75
CA GLY A 341 6.14 -8.24 1.79
C GLY A 341 5.26 -9.46 2.11
N THR A 342 5.89 -10.57 2.57
CA THR A 342 5.15 -11.77 3.00
C THR A 342 4.38 -11.53 4.30
N VAL A 343 4.98 -10.85 5.28
CA VAL A 343 4.32 -10.43 6.52
C VAL A 343 3.17 -9.48 6.21
N GLY A 344 3.37 -8.54 5.28
CA GLY A 344 2.33 -7.66 4.76
C GLY A 344 1.11 -8.42 4.24
N TYR A 345 1.34 -9.47 3.45
CA TYR A 345 0.27 -10.37 3.01
C TYR A 345 -0.43 -11.08 4.17
N VAL A 346 0.33 -11.67 5.12
CA VAL A 346 -0.25 -12.44 6.23
C VAL A 346 -1.07 -11.54 7.16
N ILE A 347 -0.49 -10.42 7.60
CA ILE A 347 -1.17 -9.46 8.48
C ILE A 347 -2.34 -8.79 7.74
N GLY A 348 -2.13 -8.35 6.49
CA GLY A 348 -3.18 -7.74 5.69
C GLY A 348 -4.38 -8.67 5.49
N ARG A 349 -4.16 -9.99 5.27
CA ARG A 349 -5.24 -10.98 5.26
C ARG A 349 -5.98 -11.07 6.59
N TRP A 350 -5.24 -11.02 7.69
CA TRP A 350 -5.85 -11.05 9.01
C TRP A 350 -6.72 -9.80 9.25
N VAL A 351 -6.20 -8.60 8.91
CA VAL A 351 -6.94 -7.32 9.00
C VAL A 351 -8.21 -7.38 8.16
N MET A 352 -8.12 -7.83 6.89
CA MET A 352 -9.28 -7.96 6.01
C MET A 352 -10.34 -8.95 6.57
N ARG A 353 -9.90 -10.05 7.18
CA ARG A 353 -10.83 -11.01 7.82
C ARG A 353 -11.51 -10.40 9.03
N LYS A 354 -10.74 -9.74 9.89
CA LYS A 354 -11.29 -9.09 11.08
C LYS A 354 -12.29 -7.99 10.74
N ARG A 355 -12.01 -7.22 9.69
CA ARG A 355 -12.96 -6.23 9.17
C ARG A 355 -14.25 -6.91 8.71
N ALA A 356 -14.17 -7.94 7.88
CA ALA A 356 -15.35 -8.68 7.41
C ALA A 356 -16.15 -9.34 8.55
N GLU A 357 -15.48 -9.83 9.62
CA GLU A 357 -16.16 -10.35 10.82
C GLU A 357 -16.92 -9.26 11.58
N VAL A 358 -16.39 -8.02 11.60
CA VAL A 358 -17.08 -6.86 12.21
C VAL A 358 -18.30 -6.49 11.39
N ASP A 359 -18.14 -6.41 10.06
CA ASP A 359 -19.21 -6.02 9.14
C ASP A 359 -20.34 -7.08 9.07
N SER A 360 -20.06 -8.36 9.34
CA SER A 360 -21.03 -9.48 9.27
C SER A 360 -21.77 -9.79 10.58
N ARG A 361 -21.48 -9.10 11.69
CA ARG A 361 -22.16 -9.38 12.97
C ARG A 361 -23.57 -8.82 12.96
N PRO A 362 -24.63 -9.66 13.17
CA PRO A 362 -25.99 -9.19 13.20
C PRO A 362 -26.21 -8.17 14.33
N LEU A 363 -26.98 -7.14 14.00
CA LEU A 363 -27.43 -6.10 14.93
C LEU A 363 -28.11 -6.74 16.16
N LYS A 364 -27.50 -6.66 17.34
CA LYS A 364 -28.25 -6.89 18.58
C LYS A 364 -29.06 -5.61 18.88
N VAL A 365 -30.13 -5.41 18.13
CA VAL A 365 -31.15 -4.42 18.50
C VAL A 365 -31.81 -4.89 19.78
N ASN A 366 -31.64 -4.13 20.82
CA ASN A 366 -32.39 -4.38 22.06
C ASN A 366 -33.85 -3.87 21.86
N PRO A 367 -34.87 -4.77 21.76
CA PRO A 367 -36.24 -4.36 21.43
C PRO A 367 -36.90 -3.48 22.49
N SER A 368 -36.25 -3.29 23.65
CA SER A 368 -36.82 -2.54 24.77
C SER A 368 -36.52 -1.04 24.78
N ARG A 369 -36.02 -0.48 23.66
CA ARG A 369 -35.69 0.95 23.54
C ARG A 369 -36.26 1.61 22.26
N ILE A 370 -37.29 1.03 21.67
CA ILE A 370 -38.15 1.68 20.69
C ILE A 370 -39.29 2.36 21.44
#